data_cd29cfb9a3103d29e63748988d26e7b4
#
_entry.id   cd29cfb9a3103d29e63748988d26e7b4
#
_cell.length_a   1.000
_cell.length_b   1.000
_cell.length_c   1.000
_cell.angle_alpha   90.00
_cell.angle_beta   90.00
_cell.angle_gamma   90.00
#
_symmetry.space_group_name_H-M   'P 1'
#
loop_
_entity.id
_entity.type
_entity.pdbx_description
1 polymer ?
#
loop_
_entity_poly.entity_id
_entity_poly.type
_entity_poly.pdbx_seq_one_letter_code
_entity_poly.pdbx_strand_id
1 'polypeptide(L)'
;GIVNRVLPGMQSAFIDIGLERSAFLHVTDLWQCRMDGHKTTPIEKLLYPGQPLLVQVIKDPIGSKGARLTTQISIAGRMLVYLPHDPHIGIAQRITDETERNRLLERVKVLAAQGHDGKTSEGGGFIIRTVAEGAEDEVLMADIQYLRRRWAQILEAAQANASGKPAGSRQPEQLYHELPLSQRVLRDMAWAGTQSIIVDDAETLATMRTFCQTYMPNLEEKLRLHEGSRSLFDLYQVDEEVERALARRVPLKSGGYLIFDQTEALTTIDVNTGGYISGRNFDD
;
A
#
# COMPACT_ATOMS: atom_id res chain seq x y z
N GLY A 1 10.24 14.80 -3.97
CA GLY A 1 11.67 14.60 -4.23
C GLY A 1 12.21 15.55 -5.28
N ILE A 2 13.50 15.54 -5.48
CA ILE A 2 14.22 16.37 -6.45
C ILE A 2 15.07 15.47 -7.34
N VAL A 3 14.96 15.63 -8.66
CA VAL A 3 15.76 14.86 -9.62
C VAL A 3 17.25 15.24 -9.46
N ASN A 4 18.06 14.29 -9.02
CA ASN A 4 19.49 14.48 -8.86
C ASN A 4 20.23 14.21 -10.18
N ARG A 5 19.96 13.08 -10.83
CA ARG A 5 20.62 12.68 -12.07
C ARG A 5 19.70 11.84 -12.95
N VAL A 6 19.71 12.10 -14.25
CA VAL A 6 19.03 11.29 -15.27
C VAL A 6 20.05 10.41 -15.98
N LEU A 7 19.73 9.16 -16.22
CA LEU A 7 20.56 8.14 -16.86
C LEU A 7 19.84 7.59 -18.11
N PRO A 8 19.99 8.24 -19.28
CA PRO A 8 19.28 7.85 -20.49
C PRO A 8 19.56 6.40 -20.92
N GLY A 9 20.80 5.93 -20.82
CA GLY A 9 21.17 4.56 -21.19
C GLY A 9 20.51 3.45 -20.36
N MET A 10 20.01 3.80 -19.15
CA MET A 10 19.28 2.89 -18.26
C MET A 10 17.79 3.23 -18.17
N GLN A 11 17.34 4.24 -18.91
CA GLN A 11 15.97 4.77 -18.83
C GLN A 11 15.51 5.01 -17.38
N SER A 12 16.38 5.60 -16.57
CA SER A 12 16.20 5.73 -15.12
C SER A 12 16.69 7.09 -14.62
N ALA A 13 16.29 7.46 -13.41
CA ALA A 13 16.75 8.64 -12.71
C ALA A 13 17.02 8.33 -11.24
N PHE A 14 17.98 9.04 -10.66
CA PHE A 14 18.20 9.11 -9.23
C PHE A 14 17.52 10.36 -8.67
N ILE A 15 16.73 10.16 -7.62
CA ILE A 15 15.91 11.19 -6.98
C ILE A 15 16.37 11.36 -5.54
N ASP A 16 16.64 12.60 -5.15
CA ASP A 16 16.84 12.97 -3.77
C ASP A 16 15.46 13.05 -3.08
N ILE A 17 15.28 12.26 -2.02
CA ILE A 17 14.06 12.21 -1.19
C ILE A 17 14.36 12.57 0.27
N GLY A 18 15.54 13.15 0.56
CA GLY A 18 15.97 13.52 1.91
C GLY A 18 16.58 12.38 2.73
N LEU A 19 16.88 11.25 2.09
CA LEU A 19 17.61 10.14 2.70
C LEU A 19 19.10 10.22 2.32
N GLU A 20 19.96 9.53 3.08
CA GLU A 20 21.40 9.46 2.83
C GLU A 20 21.72 9.01 1.39
N ARG A 21 20.90 8.11 0.84
CA ARG A 21 21.06 7.61 -0.53
C ARG A 21 19.95 8.07 -1.44
N SER A 22 20.31 8.50 -2.64
CA SER A 22 19.34 8.81 -3.68
C SER A 22 18.50 7.58 -4.02
N ALA A 23 17.21 7.81 -4.20
CA ALA A 23 16.26 6.79 -4.57
C ALA A 23 16.22 6.58 -6.09
N PHE A 24 15.78 5.41 -6.53
CA PHE A 24 15.77 4.97 -7.91
C PHE A 24 14.36 5.07 -8.51
N LEU A 25 14.24 5.67 -9.70
CA LEU A 25 13.02 5.78 -10.47
C LEU A 25 13.29 5.31 -11.92
N HIS A 26 12.54 4.31 -12.37
CA HIS A 26 12.60 3.84 -13.76
C HIS A 26 11.52 4.50 -14.62
N VAL A 27 11.73 4.62 -15.93
CA VAL A 27 10.78 5.25 -16.85
C VAL A 27 9.39 4.60 -16.82
N THR A 28 9.31 3.29 -16.65
CA THR A 28 8.03 2.56 -16.54
C THR A 28 7.22 2.88 -15.28
N ASP A 29 7.88 3.44 -14.26
CA ASP A 29 7.24 3.86 -13.01
C ASP A 29 6.73 5.32 -13.08
N LEU A 30 6.91 6.00 -14.23
CA LEU A 30 6.33 7.31 -14.51
C LEU A 30 4.88 7.15 -15.00
N TRP A 31 3.95 7.90 -14.40
CA TRP A 31 2.52 7.83 -14.76
C TRP A 31 2.26 8.24 -16.22
N GLN A 32 3.03 9.21 -16.75
CA GLN A 32 2.92 9.65 -18.14
C GLN A 32 3.15 8.53 -19.16
N CYS A 33 4.09 7.62 -18.86
CA CYS A 33 4.41 6.50 -19.76
C CYS A 33 3.30 5.45 -19.83
N ARG A 34 2.42 5.36 -18.82
CA ARG A 34 1.28 4.42 -18.80
C ARG A 34 0.12 4.92 -19.66
N MET A 35 -0.06 6.23 -19.77
CA MET A 35 -1.14 6.86 -20.54
C MET A 35 -0.89 6.81 -22.05
N ASP A 36 0.38 6.77 -22.49
CA ASP A 36 0.75 6.86 -23.92
C ASP A 36 0.64 5.52 -24.71
N GLY A 37 0.01 4.49 -24.15
CA GLY A 37 -0.30 3.23 -24.86
C GLY A 37 0.84 2.70 -25.74
N HIS A 38 1.92 2.18 -25.14
CA HIS A 38 3.06 1.51 -25.80
C HIS A 38 4.17 2.37 -26.44
N LYS A 39 4.10 3.69 -26.42
CA LYS A 39 5.27 4.52 -26.79
C LYS A 39 5.98 4.99 -25.53
N THR A 40 7.07 4.30 -25.17
CA THR A 40 7.94 4.76 -24.08
C THR A 40 8.68 6.03 -24.52
N THR A 41 8.19 7.18 -24.07
CA THR A 41 8.95 8.43 -24.22
C THR A 41 10.26 8.31 -23.44
N PRO A 42 11.42 8.57 -24.06
CA PRO A 42 12.70 8.50 -23.36
C PRO A 42 12.73 9.39 -22.12
N ILE A 43 13.34 8.89 -21.03
CA ILE A 43 13.31 9.54 -19.71
C ILE A 43 13.92 10.95 -19.73
N GLU A 44 14.92 11.19 -20.57
CA GLU A 44 15.57 12.49 -20.74
C GLU A 44 14.68 13.57 -21.36
N LYS A 45 13.54 13.18 -21.94
CA LYS A 45 12.49 14.11 -22.40
C LYS A 45 11.46 14.43 -21.32
N LEU A 46 11.40 13.63 -20.28
CA LEU A 46 10.42 13.73 -19.19
C LEU A 46 11.01 14.35 -17.93
N LEU A 47 12.29 14.10 -17.66
CA LEU A 47 12.96 14.52 -16.44
C LEU A 47 14.28 15.24 -16.73
N TYR A 48 14.59 16.25 -15.90
CA TYR A 48 15.87 16.95 -15.92
C TYR A 48 16.39 17.20 -14.49
N PRO A 49 17.72 17.29 -14.28
CA PRO A 49 18.30 17.55 -12.97
C PRO A 49 17.76 18.83 -12.31
N GLY A 50 17.47 18.76 -11.01
CA GLY A 50 16.88 19.85 -10.23
C GLY A 50 15.35 19.97 -10.33
N GLN A 51 14.70 19.16 -11.15
CA GLN A 51 13.24 19.14 -11.25
C GLN A 51 12.59 18.61 -9.96
N PRO A 52 11.64 19.34 -9.37
CA PRO A 52 10.82 18.79 -8.28
C PRO A 52 9.84 17.77 -8.84
N LEU A 53 9.66 16.66 -8.13
CA LEU A 53 8.80 15.56 -8.54
C LEU A 53 8.05 15.01 -7.35
N LEU A 54 6.73 14.82 -7.49
CA LEU A 54 5.93 14.05 -6.52
C LEU A 54 6.17 12.57 -6.78
N VAL A 55 6.67 11.87 -5.75
CA VAL A 55 7.03 10.46 -5.84
C VAL A 55 6.52 9.71 -4.63
N GLN A 56 6.24 8.43 -4.80
CA GLN A 56 5.88 7.49 -3.75
C GLN A 56 6.95 6.41 -3.65
N VAL A 57 7.36 6.09 -2.42
CA VAL A 57 8.26 4.96 -2.14
C VAL A 57 7.45 3.66 -2.26
N ILE A 58 7.88 2.75 -3.13
CA ILE A 58 7.28 1.42 -3.31
C ILE A 58 8.12 0.30 -2.71
N LYS A 59 9.40 0.55 -2.49
CA LYS A 59 10.31 -0.34 -1.76
C LYS A 59 11.30 0.49 -0.95
N ASP A 60 11.48 0.13 0.30
CA ASP A 60 12.47 0.74 1.18
C ASP A 60 13.90 0.45 0.72
N PRO A 61 14.88 1.25 1.16
CA PRO A 61 16.29 0.97 0.92
C PRO A 61 16.67 -0.41 1.49
N ILE A 62 17.43 -1.19 0.73
CA ILE A 62 17.91 -2.51 1.17
C ILE A 62 19.41 -2.63 0.90
N GLY A 63 20.19 -2.86 1.94
CA GLY A 63 21.64 -3.01 1.86
C GLY A 63 22.30 -1.78 1.22
N SER A 64 22.96 -1.95 0.07
CA SER A 64 23.62 -0.86 -0.69
C SER A 64 22.67 -0.12 -1.65
N LYS A 65 21.42 -0.58 -1.81
CA LYS A 65 20.46 -0.01 -2.78
C LYS A 65 19.57 1.05 -2.13
N GLY A 66 19.38 2.19 -2.80
CA GLY A 66 18.41 3.21 -2.41
C GLY A 66 16.96 2.75 -2.60
N ALA A 67 16.02 3.52 -2.05
CA ALA A 67 14.59 3.26 -2.19
C ALA A 67 14.17 3.21 -3.68
N ARG A 68 13.16 2.41 -4.00
CA ARG A 68 12.51 2.44 -5.32
C ARG A 68 11.27 3.32 -5.29
N LEU A 69 11.12 4.13 -6.32
CA LEU A 69 10.05 5.13 -6.43
C LEU A 69 9.12 4.84 -7.60
N THR A 70 7.94 5.44 -7.51
CA THR A 70 6.99 5.60 -8.62
C THR A 70 6.36 6.98 -8.58
N THR A 71 5.89 7.48 -9.72
CA THR A 71 4.99 8.64 -9.80
C THR A 71 3.53 8.19 -10.00
N GLN A 72 3.28 6.90 -10.13
CA GLN A 72 1.94 6.31 -10.13
C GLN A 72 1.42 6.23 -8.70
N ILE A 73 1.00 7.38 -8.18
CA ILE A 73 0.58 7.50 -6.78
C ILE A 73 -0.66 6.63 -6.53
N SER A 74 -0.65 5.94 -5.40
CA SER A 74 -1.79 5.16 -4.90
C SER A 74 -2.00 5.42 -3.42
N ILE A 75 -3.24 5.67 -2.99
CA ILE A 75 -3.59 5.97 -1.60
C ILE A 75 -4.56 4.90 -1.12
N ALA A 76 -4.14 4.12 -0.12
CA ALA A 76 -4.96 3.05 0.42
C ALA A 76 -5.98 3.58 1.44
N GLY A 77 -7.26 3.37 1.15
CA GLY A 77 -8.37 3.46 2.07
C GLY A 77 -8.69 2.11 2.70
N ARG A 78 -9.85 2.02 3.32
CA ARG A 78 -10.34 0.76 3.89
C ARG A 78 -10.93 -0.14 2.80
N MET A 79 -11.91 0.36 2.06
CA MET A 79 -12.64 -0.37 1.03
C MET A 79 -11.98 -0.26 -0.34
N LEU A 80 -11.29 0.85 -0.59
CA LEU A 80 -10.78 1.25 -1.89
C LEU A 80 -9.29 1.64 -1.82
N VAL A 81 -8.61 1.55 -2.96
CA VAL A 81 -7.34 2.24 -3.20
C VAL A 81 -7.60 3.29 -4.27
N TYR A 82 -7.25 4.54 -4.01
CA TYR A 82 -7.41 5.64 -4.95
C TYR A 82 -6.18 5.78 -5.85
N LEU A 83 -6.39 5.94 -7.14
CA LEU A 83 -5.38 6.13 -8.17
C LEU A 83 -5.58 7.51 -8.82
N PRO A 84 -4.92 8.56 -8.34
CA PRO A 84 -5.18 9.93 -8.81
C PRO A 84 -4.95 10.14 -10.30
N HIS A 85 -3.98 9.42 -10.89
CA HIS A 85 -3.55 9.58 -12.29
C HIS A 85 -4.05 8.48 -13.22
N ASP A 86 -4.85 7.53 -12.73
CA ASP A 86 -5.38 6.42 -13.54
C ASP A 86 -6.90 6.35 -13.35
N PRO A 87 -7.72 6.61 -14.39
CA PRO A 87 -9.18 6.59 -14.27
C PRO A 87 -9.76 5.19 -14.17
N HIS A 88 -8.93 4.14 -14.24
CA HIS A 88 -9.38 2.77 -14.20
C HIS A 88 -10.03 2.40 -12.87
N ILE A 89 -11.16 1.65 -12.94
CA ILE A 89 -11.78 1.02 -11.77
C ILE A 89 -11.52 -0.47 -11.83
N GLY A 90 -10.68 -0.95 -10.92
CA GLY A 90 -10.34 -2.36 -10.77
C GLY A 90 -10.99 -2.99 -9.54
N ILE A 91 -10.93 -4.32 -9.44
CA ILE A 91 -11.42 -5.08 -8.29
C ILE A 91 -10.47 -6.22 -7.93
N ALA A 92 -10.32 -6.47 -6.62
CA ALA A 92 -9.47 -7.54 -6.11
C ALA A 92 -9.89 -8.91 -6.68
N GLN A 93 -8.90 -9.70 -7.09
CA GLN A 93 -9.14 -11.05 -7.67
C GLN A 93 -9.74 -12.04 -6.66
N ARG A 94 -9.57 -11.79 -5.36
CA ARG A 94 -10.11 -12.65 -4.28
C ARG A 94 -11.63 -12.58 -4.14
N ILE A 95 -12.28 -11.55 -4.66
CA ILE A 95 -13.74 -11.48 -4.77
C ILE A 95 -14.09 -12.34 -6.00
N THR A 96 -14.56 -13.55 -5.79
CA THR A 96 -14.78 -14.55 -6.86
C THR A 96 -16.23 -14.59 -7.36
N ASP A 97 -17.20 -14.09 -6.55
CA ASP A 97 -18.60 -14.02 -6.98
C ASP A 97 -18.79 -12.95 -8.06
N GLU A 98 -19.12 -13.39 -9.26
CA GLU A 98 -19.33 -12.52 -10.42
C GLU A 98 -20.47 -11.52 -10.23
N THR A 99 -21.53 -11.88 -9.51
CA THR A 99 -22.66 -10.98 -9.21
C THR A 99 -22.20 -9.83 -8.33
N GLU A 100 -21.47 -10.15 -7.27
CA GLU A 100 -20.92 -9.18 -6.34
C GLU A 100 -19.84 -8.30 -6.99
N ARG A 101 -18.98 -8.89 -7.82
CA ARG A 101 -17.98 -8.15 -8.61
C ARG A 101 -18.63 -7.08 -9.47
N ASN A 102 -19.65 -7.47 -10.24
CA ASN A 102 -20.37 -6.54 -11.13
C ASN A 102 -21.10 -5.47 -10.33
N ARG A 103 -21.76 -5.83 -9.23
CA ARG A 103 -22.41 -4.89 -8.31
C ARG A 103 -21.43 -3.83 -7.83
N LEU A 104 -20.32 -4.24 -7.26
CA LEU A 104 -19.32 -3.33 -6.70
C LEU A 104 -18.71 -2.42 -7.77
N LEU A 105 -18.35 -2.96 -8.94
CA LEU A 105 -17.81 -2.16 -10.05
C LEU A 105 -18.79 -1.07 -10.50
N GLU A 106 -20.07 -1.40 -10.70
CA GLU A 106 -21.07 -0.43 -11.11
C GLU A 106 -21.36 0.59 -9.99
N ARG A 107 -21.44 0.15 -8.73
CA ARG A 107 -21.67 1.09 -7.61
C ARG A 107 -20.52 2.07 -7.46
N VAL A 108 -19.27 1.60 -7.46
CA VAL A 108 -18.09 2.49 -7.34
C VAL A 108 -18.02 3.47 -8.52
N LYS A 109 -18.34 3.06 -9.75
CA LYS A 109 -18.42 3.97 -10.90
C LYS A 109 -19.44 5.11 -10.67
N VAL A 110 -20.65 4.75 -10.23
CA VAL A 110 -21.71 5.73 -9.98
C VAL A 110 -21.32 6.68 -8.84
N LEU A 111 -20.83 6.13 -7.72
CA LEU A 111 -20.46 6.91 -6.54
C LEU A 111 -19.25 7.80 -6.81
N ALA A 112 -18.27 7.32 -7.56
CA ALA A 112 -17.12 8.11 -7.98
C ALA A 112 -17.51 9.31 -8.87
N ALA A 113 -18.53 9.15 -9.72
CA ALA A 113 -19.04 10.23 -10.55
C ALA A 113 -19.83 11.28 -9.74
N GLN A 114 -20.57 10.87 -8.70
CA GLN A 114 -21.38 11.76 -7.85
C GLN A 114 -20.53 12.65 -6.93
N GLY A 115 -19.39 12.18 -6.46
CA GLY A 115 -18.53 12.91 -5.52
C GLY A 115 -17.62 13.97 -6.17
N HIS A 116 -17.95 14.47 -7.34
CA HIS A 116 -17.19 15.51 -8.05
C HIS A 116 -17.68 16.89 -7.62
N ASP A 117 -16.98 17.51 -6.67
CA ASP A 117 -17.25 18.90 -6.24
C ASP A 117 -16.60 19.97 -7.14
N GLY A 118 -16.19 19.60 -8.35
CA GLY A 118 -15.67 20.50 -9.38
C GLY A 118 -14.33 21.20 -9.06
N LYS A 119 -13.78 20.97 -7.87
CA LYS A 119 -12.53 21.64 -7.40
C LYS A 119 -11.29 20.79 -7.55
N THR A 120 -11.42 19.46 -7.58
CA THR A 120 -10.34 18.55 -7.91
C THR A 120 -10.50 18.10 -9.35
N SER A 121 -9.77 18.72 -10.25
CA SER A 121 -9.68 18.32 -11.63
C SER A 121 -9.19 16.88 -11.72
N GLU A 122 -9.86 16.13 -12.60
CA GLU A 122 -9.50 14.82 -13.10
C GLU A 122 -9.84 13.65 -12.18
N GLY A 123 -10.87 12.94 -12.61
CA GLY A 123 -11.38 11.73 -12.00
C GLY A 123 -10.37 10.60 -12.00
N GLY A 124 -9.59 10.48 -10.93
CA GLY A 124 -8.81 9.29 -10.67
C GLY A 124 -9.72 8.08 -10.47
N GLY A 125 -9.16 6.88 -10.69
CA GLY A 125 -9.87 5.62 -10.52
C GLY A 125 -9.68 5.01 -9.14
N PHE A 126 -10.24 3.82 -8.99
CA PHE A 126 -10.23 3.10 -7.73
C PHE A 126 -9.97 1.61 -7.94
N ILE A 127 -9.26 0.98 -7.00
CA ILE A 127 -9.19 -0.47 -6.90
C ILE A 127 -10.03 -0.89 -5.68
N ILE A 128 -11.05 -1.71 -5.92
CA ILE A 128 -11.93 -2.25 -4.88
C ILE A 128 -11.18 -3.38 -4.17
N ARG A 129 -11.05 -3.26 -2.84
CA ARG A 129 -10.33 -4.23 -2.00
C ARG A 129 -11.26 -5.37 -1.60
N THR A 130 -10.67 -6.49 -1.17
CA THR A 130 -11.41 -7.67 -0.74
C THR A 130 -12.37 -7.37 0.43
N VAL A 131 -12.00 -6.48 1.34
CA VAL A 131 -12.85 -6.09 2.49
C VAL A 131 -14.11 -5.31 2.10
N ALA A 132 -14.21 -4.88 0.84
CA ALA A 132 -15.40 -4.21 0.31
C ALA A 132 -16.52 -5.18 -0.11
N GLU A 133 -16.27 -6.49 -0.04
CA GLU A 133 -17.31 -7.50 -0.30
C GLU A 133 -18.50 -7.30 0.66
N GLY A 134 -19.72 -7.19 0.11
CA GLY A 134 -20.93 -6.88 0.87
C GLY A 134 -21.05 -5.43 1.37
N ALA A 135 -20.13 -4.52 1.01
CA ALA A 135 -20.22 -3.13 1.49
C ALA A 135 -21.40 -2.38 0.88
N GLU A 136 -22.04 -1.58 1.74
CA GLU A 136 -23.11 -0.67 1.37
C GLU A 136 -22.56 0.62 0.73
N ASP A 137 -23.40 1.34 0.00
CA ASP A 137 -23.04 2.54 -0.74
C ASP A 137 -22.48 3.65 0.15
N GLU A 138 -23.04 3.82 1.34
CA GLU A 138 -22.61 4.84 2.30
C GLU A 138 -21.17 4.63 2.73
N VAL A 139 -20.76 3.39 2.93
CA VAL A 139 -19.39 3.04 3.32
C VAL A 139 -18.41 3.26 2.17
N LEU A 140 -18.81 2.89 0.96
CA LEU A 140 -18.00 3.12 -0.25
C LEU A 140 -17.84 4.62 -0.51
N MET A 141 -18.93 5.40 -0.39
CA MET A 141 -18.91 6.85 -0.58
C MET A 141 -18.04 7.55 0.46
N ALA A 142 -18.12 7.15 1.72
CA ALA A 142 -17.29 7.71 2.78
C ALA A 142 -15.79 7.48 2.50
N ASP A 143 -15.42 6.30 2.01
CA ASP A 143 -14.03 5.98 1.65
C ASP A 143 -13.56 6.78 0.42
N ILE A 144 -14.41 6.95 -0.61
CA ILE A 144 -14.13 7.80 -1.78
C ILE A 144 -13.84 9.24 -1.35
N GLN A 145 -14.72 9.81 -0.51
CA GLN A 145 -14.58 11.19 -0.03
C GLN A 145 -13.31 11.37 0.83
N TYR A 146 -13.02 10.39 1.68
CA TYR A 146 -11.80 10.39 2.49
C TYR A 146 -10.56 10.40 1.62
N LEU A 147 -10.47 9.50 0.64
CA LEU A 147 -9.32 9.35 -0.25
C LEU A 147 -9.08 10.59 -1.12
N ARG A 148 -10.15 11.18 -1.65
CA ARG A 148 -10.07 12.43 -2.41
C ARG A 148 -9.61 13.61 -1.55
N ARG A 149 -10.12 13.74 -0.33
CA ARG A 149 -9.64 14.78 0.61
C ARG A 149 -8.17 14.59 0.95
N ARG A 150 -7.73 13.35 1.16
CA ARG A 150 -6.31 13.06 1.40
C ARG A 150 -5.44 13.47 0.22
N TRP A 151 -5.86 13.16 -0.98
CA TRP A 151 -5.15 13.58 -2.19
C TRP A 151 -5.08 15.10 -2.33
N ALA A 152 -6.18 15.80 -2.12
CA ALA A 152 -6.22 17.26 -2.14
C ALA A 152 -5.23 17.87 -1.13
N GLN A 153 -5.16 17.35 0.09
CA GLN A 153 -4.19 17.79 1.11
C GLN A 153 -2.73 17.56 0.67
N ILE A 154 -2.44 16.43 0.02
CA ILE A 154 -1.09 16.13 -0.50
C ILE A 154 -0.73 17.13 -1.61
N LEU A 155 -1.65 17.43 -2.52
CA LEU A 155 -1.41 18.40 -3.59
C LEU A 155 -1.22 19.81 -3.04
N GLU A 156 -2.03 20.23 -2.07
CA GLU A 156 -1.91 21.54 -1.41
C GLU A 156 -0.55 21.68 -0.71
N ALA A 157 -0.13 20.65 0.05
CA ALA A 157 1.18 20.62 0.67
C ALA A 157 2.33 20.65 -0.36
N ALA A 158 2.18 19.93 -1.48
CA ALA A 158 3.16 19.94 -2.58
C ALA A 158 3.27 21.32 -3.23
N GLN A 159 2.14 22.01 -3.43
CA GLN A 159 2.12 23.38 -3.98
C GLN A 159 2.71 24.40 -3.01
N ALA A 160 2.38 24.31 -1.72
CA ALA A 160 2.95 25.18 -0.69
C ALA A 160 4.49 25.05 -0.61
N ASN A 161 5.00 23.83 -0.72
CA ASN A 161 6.44 23.58 -0.74
C ASN A 161 7.12 24.08 -2.05
N ALA A 162 6.40 24.06 -3.16
CA ALA A 162 6.90 24.59 -4.44
C ALA A 162 6.87 26.11 -4.49
N SER A 163 5.94 26.74 -3.78
CA SER A 163 5.71 28.20 -3.79
C SER A 163 6.66 28.89 -2.80
N GLY A 164 7.48 29.80 -3.28
CA GLY A 164 8.28 30.72 -2.43
C GLY A 164 9.75 30.36 -2.22
N LYS A 165 10.24 29.24 -2.74
CA LYS A 165 11.67 28.89 -2.68
C LYS A 165 12.29 28.95 -4.08
N PRO A 166 13.47 29.62 -4.26
CA PRO A 166 14.22 29.59 -5.52
C PRO A 166 14.51 28.12 -5.91
N ALA A 167 14.59 27.86 -7.23
CA ALA A 167 14.76 26.51 -7.75
C ALA A 167 15.97 25.73 -7.17
N GLY A 168 17.04 26.43 -6.77
CA GLY A 168 18.24 25.81 -6.18
C GLY A 168 18.24 25.62 -4.66
N SER A 169 17.21 26.12 -3.93
CA SER A 169 17.11 26.00 -2.46
C SER A 169 16.00 25.04 -2.01
N ARG A 170 15.36 24.33 -2.93
CA ARG A 170 14.33 23.35 -2.62
C ARG A 170 14.97 22.12 -2.01
N GLN A 171 14.38 21.66 -0.91
CA GLN A 171 14.75 20.38 -0.29
C GLN A 171 13.58 19.40 -0.42
N PRO A 172 13.85 18.11 -0.57
CA PRO A 172 12.81 17.10 -0.55
C PRO A 172 12.09 17.12 0.79
N GLU A 173 10.77 16.96 0.75
CA GLU A 173 9.90 16.95 1.93
C GLU A 173 8.94 15.79 1.84
N GLN A 174 8.72 15.13 2.98
CA GLN A 174 7.73 14.08 3.09
C GLN A 174 6.34 14.71 3.31
N LEU A 175 5.47 14.58 2.32
CA LEU A 175 4.14 15.18 2.31
C LEU A 175 3.06 14.28 2.90
N TYR A 176 3.31 12.97 2.92
CA TYR A 176 2.37 11.97 3.41
C TYR A 176 3.11 10.83 4.09
N HIS A 177 2.63 10.44 5.25
CA HIS A 177 3.00 9.23 5.96
C HIS A 177 1.88 8.21 5.89
N GLU A 178 2.23 6.97 5.58
CA GLU A 178 1.31 5.85 5.76
C GLU A 178 0.95 5.70 7.24
N LEU A 179 -0.23 5.15 7.51
CA LEU A 179 -0.68 4.88 8.87
C LEU A 179 0.34 4.03 9.64
N PRO A 180 0.54 4.28 10.94
CA PRO A 180 1.29 3.39 11.82
C PRO A 180 0.77 1.95 11.73
N LEU A 181 1.64 0.97 12.01
CA LEU A 181 1.32 -0.45 11.82
C LEU A 181 0.03 -0.88 12.55
N SER A 182 -0.17 -0.43 13.78
CA SER A 182 -1.36 -0.72 14.57
C SER A 182 -2.65 -0.23 13.90
N GLN A 183 -2.66 0.97 13.35
CA GLN A 183 -3.80 1.51 12.61
C GLN A 183 -3.99 0.84 11.24
N ARG A 184 -2.88 0.44 10.58
CA ARG A 184 -2.96 -0.36 9.34
C ARG A 184 -3.59 -1.72 9.59
N VAL A 185 -3.24 -2.38 10.68
CA VAL A 185 -3.87 -3.66 11.08
C VAL A 185 -5.38 -3.48 11.29
N LEU A 186 -5.81 -2.40 11.96
CA LEU A 186 -7.23 -2.08 12.07
C LEU A 186 -7.90 -1.91 10.71
N ARG A 187 -7.32 -1.09 9.84
CA ARG A 187 -7.85 -0.80 8.51
C ARG A 187 -7.96 -2.05 7.64
N ASP A 188 -6.92 -2.88 7.66
CA ASP A 188 -6.75 -3.94 6.67
C ASP A 188 -7.25 -5.32 7.15
N MET A 189 -7.27 -5.57 8.46
CA MET A 189 -7.55 -6.89 9.03
C MET A 189 -8.81 -6.94 9.91
N ALA A 190 -9.22 -5.82 10.52
CA ALA A 190 -10.40 -5.82 11.37
C ALA A 190 -11.69 -5.75 10.54
N TRP A 191 -12.67 -6.59 10.87
CA TRP A 191 -13.94 -6.71 10.18
C TRP A 191 -15.11 -6.88 11.17
N ALA A 192 -16.34 -6.96 10.67
CA ALA A 192 -17.54 -7.05 11.53
C ALA A 192 -17.51 -8.23 12.50
N GLY A 193 -16.94 -9.38 12.08
CA GLY A 193 -16.81 -10.59 12.91
C GLY A 193 -15.63 -10.56 13.90
N THR A 194 -14.77 -9.52 13.91
CA THR A 194 -13.73 -9.37 14.93
C THR A 194 -14.37 -9.27 16.31
N GLN A 195 -14.03 -10.16 17.23
CA GLN A 195 -14.62 -10.22 18.57
C GLN A 195 -13.92 -9.26 19.54
N SER A 196 -12.59 -9.23 19.53
CA SER A 196 -11.79 -8.32 20.37
C SER A 196 -10.47 -7.98 19.70
N ILE A 197 -9.94 -6.82 20.04
CA ILE A 197 -8.63 -6.30 19.62
C ILE A 197 -7.90 -5.94 20.91
N ILE A 198 -6.87 -6.72 21.23
CA ILE A 198 -6.15 -6.59 22.50
C ILE A 198 -4.83 -5.89 22.23
N VAL A 199 -4.53 -4.86 23.03
CA VAL A 199 -3.35 -4.00 22.91
C VAL A 199 -2.67 -3.93 24.26
N ASP A 200 -1.36 -4.07 24.33
CA ASP A 200 -0.57 -4.09 25.56
C ASP A 200 0.11 -2.75 25.89
N ASP A 201 -0.05 -1.75 25.02
CA ASP A 201 0.43 -0.39 25.23
C ASP A 201 -0.73 0.60 25.27
N ALA A 202 -0.81 1.38 26.37
CA ALA A 202 -1.91 2.31 26.60
C ALA A 202 -1.93 3.49 25.61
N GLU A 203 -0.76 3.98 25.17
CA GLU A 203 -0.65 5.06 24.21
C GLU A 203 -1.10 4.60 22.81
N THR A 204 -0.64 3.42 22.40
CA THR A 204 -1.10 2.77 21.16
C THR A 204 -2.61 2.55 21.19
N LEU A 205 -3.17 2.08 22.31
CA LEU A 205 -4.61 1.90 22.45
C LEU A 205 -5.38 3.21 22.30
N ALA A 206 -4.89 4.30 22.91
CA ALA A 206 -5.52 5.62 22.79
C ALA A 206 -5.54 6.13 21.33
N THR A 207 -4.41 5.96 20.61
CA THR A 207 -4.32 6.33 19.19
C THR A 207 -5.22 5.47 18.31
N MET A 208 -5.32 4.16 18.60
CA MET A 208 -6.23 3.24 17.90
C MET A 208 -7.71 3.58 18.16
N ARG A 209 -8.07 3.98 19.39
CA ARG A 209 -9.44 4.44 19.71
C ARG A 209 -9.81 5.68 18.91
N THR A 210 -8.96 6.69 18.89
CA THR A 210 -9.17 7.91 18.10
C THR A 210 -9.34 7.59 16.61
N PHE A 211 -8.55 6.66 16.08
CA PHE A 211 -8.69 6.19 14.71
C PHE A 211 -10.03 5.48 14.50
N CYS A 212 -10.43 4.58 15.39
CA CYS A 212 -11.72 3.89 15.30
C CYS A 212 -12.90 4.85 15.36
N GLN A 213 -12.90 5.81 16.29
CA GLN A 213 -13.97 6.84 16.40
C GLN A 213 -14.17 7.60 15.08
N THR A 214 -13.08 7.87 14.38
CA THR A 214 -13.12 8.64 13.13
C THR A 214 -13.54 7.80 11.91
N TYR A 215 -13.09 6.54 11.84
CA TYR A 215 -13.16 5.74 10.60
C TYR A 215 -13.91 4.41 10.74
N MET A 216 -14.03 3.89 11.97
CA MET A 216 -14.53 2.54 12.22
C MET A 216 -15.25 2.46 13.58
N PRO A 217 -16.28 3.29 13.83
CA PRO A 217 -16.89 3.42 15.19
C PRO A 217 -17.35 2.08 15.76
N ASN A 218 -17.83 1.15 14.92
CA ASN A 218 -18.27 -0.18 15.32
C ASN A 218 -17.17 -1.08 15.90
N LEU A 219 -15.90 -0.69 15.77
CA LEU A 219 -14.76 -1.45 16.31
C LEU A 219 -14.19 -0.85 17.61
N GLU A 220 -14.60 0.36 17.99
CA GLU A 220 -14.09 1.01 19.19
C GLU A 220 -14.34 0.20 20.47
N GLU A 221 -15.56 -0.34 20.61
CA GLU A 221 -15.94 -1.16 21.78
C GLU A 221 -15.20 -2.50 21.87
N LYS A 222 -14.56 -2.92 20.79
CA LYS A 222 -13.78 -4.17 20.72
C LYS A 222 -12.32 -3.98 21.15
N LEU A 223 -11.86 -2.74 21.29
CA LEU A 223 -10.51 -2.40 21.72
C LEU A 223 -10.38 -2.56 23.25
N ARG A 224 -9.42 -3.34 23.70
CA ARG A 224 -9.15 -3.64 25.11
C ARG A 224 -7.67 -3.49 25.43
N LEU A 225 -7.37 -2.96 26.61
CA LEU A 225 -6.02 -2.97 27.15
C LEU A 225 -5.71 -4.34 27.77
N HIS A 226 -4.53 -4.85 27.49
CA HIS A 226 -3.98 -6.01 28.20
C HIS A 226 -3.28 -5.53 29.46
N GLU A 227 -3.76 -5.96 30.63
CA GLU A 227 -3.20 -5.60 31.93
C GLU A 227 -2.42 -6.75 32.59
N GLY A 228 -2.24 -7.86 31.86
CA GLY A 228 -1.52 -9.04 32.34
C GLY A 228 -0.01 -8.80 32.41
N SER A 229 0.68 -9.54 33.28
CA SER A 229 2.16 -9.49 33.39
C SER A 229 2.89 -10.26 32.29
N ARG A 230 2.19 -11.16 31.58
CA ARG A 230 2.74 -11.94 30.47
C ARG A 230 2.53 -11.19 29.16
N SER A 231 3.55 -11.15 28.29
CA SER A 231 3.40 -10.47 27.00
C SER A 231 2.29 -11.09 26.17
N LEU A 232 1.62 -10.28 25.32
CA LEU A 232 0.57 -10.80 24.42
C LEU A 232 1.12 -11.84 23.44
N PHE A 233 2.29 -11.60 22.88
CA PHE A 233 2.88 -12.49 21.88
C PHE A 233 3.25 -13.84 22.48
N ASP A 234 3.76 -13.86 23.70
CA ASP A 234 4.02 -15.08 24.46
C ASP A 234 2.70 -15.78 24.86
N LEU A 235 1.68 -15.01 25.29
CA LEU A 235 0.38 -15.56 25.67
C LEU A 235 -0.33 -16.30 24.53
N TYR A 236 -0.22 -15.76 23.31
CA TYR A 236 -0.83 -16.31 22.10
C TYR A 236 0.16 -17.09 21.22
N GLN A 237 1.37 -17.37 21.70
CA GLN A 237 2.41 -18.14 21.00
C GLN A 237 2.81 -17.53 19.63
N VAL A 238 2.70 -16.19 19.51
CA VAL A 238 3.00 -15.49 18.25
C VAL A 238 4.49 -15.53 17.94
N ASP A 239 5.35 -15.38 18.96
CA ASP A 239 6.80 -15.41 18.80
C ASP A 239 7.27 -16.78 18.27
N GLU A 240 6.72 -17.87 18.79
CA GLU A 240 7.01 -19.23 18.32
C GLU A 240 6.57 -19.43 16.85
N GLU A 241 5.41 -18.90 16.46
CA GLU A 241 4.95 -18.96 15.07
C GLU A 241 5.82 -18.12 14.12
N VAL A 242 6.29 -16.95 14.59
CA VAL A 242 7.23 -16.10 13.82
C VAL A 242 8.56 -16.82 13.64
N GLU A 243 9.14 -17.39 14.70
CA GLU A 243 10.39 -18.16 14.61
C GLU A 243 10.25 -19.35 13.66
N ARG A 244 9.12 -20.06 13.74
CA ARG A 244 8.80 -21.17 12.84
C ARG A 244 8.69 -20.72 11.38
N ALA A 245 8.04 -19.57 11.13
CA ALA A 245 7.89 -19.00 9.80
C ALA A 245 9.19 -18.48 9.20
N LEU A 246 10.13 -18.03 10.04
CA LEU A 246 11.47 -17.57 9.63
C LEU A 246 12.51 -18.69 9.51
N ALA A 247 12.16 -19.91 9.91
CA ALA A 247 13.05 -21.05 9.81
C ALA A 247 13.38 -21.38 8.35
N ARG A 248 14.63 -21.76 8.07
CA ARG A 248 15.05 -22.19 6.72
C ARG A 248 14.16 -23.32 6.18
N ARG A 249 13.72 -24.24 7.05
CA ARG A 249 12.83 -25.35 6.73
C ARG A 249 11.47 -25.12 7.36
N VAL A 250 10.44 -25.01 6.52
CA VAL A 250 9.06 -24.80 6.93
C VAL A 250 8.22 -26.03 6.60
N PRO A 251 7.68 -26.75 7.61
CA PRO A 251 6.81 -27.89 7.37
C PRO A 251 5.44 -27.45 6.86
N LEU A 252 4.87 -28.23 5.94
CA LEU A 252 3.53 -28.04 5.40
C LEU A 252 2.53 -29.00 6.08
N LYS A 253 1.27 -28.60 6.13
CA LYS A 253 0.19 -29.43 6.70
C LYS A 253 0.01 -30.76 5.97
N SER A 254 0.39 -30.83 4.69
CA SER A 254 0.37 -32.05 3.88
C SER A 254 1.43 -33.08 4.25
N GLY A 255 2.40 -32.74 5.12
CA GLY A 255 3.56 -33.58 5.44
C GLY A 255 4.78 -33.30 4.56
N GLY A 256 4.65 -32.44 3.57
CA GLY A 256 5.77 -31.88 2.83
C GLY A 256 6.48 -30.76 3.59
N TYR A 257 7.47 -30.16 2.98
CA TYR A 257 8.18 -29.02 3.54
C TYR A 257 8.81 -28.14 2.46
N LEU A 258 9.06 -26.87 2.83
CA LEU A 258 9.76 -25.88 2.02
C LEU A 258 11.15 -25.65 2.59
N ILE A 259 12.13 -25.41 1.70
CA ILE A 259 13.48 -24.94 2.07
C ILE A 259 13.66 -23.56 1.46
N PHE A 260 13.98 -22.57 2.28
CA PHE A 260 14.27 -21.21 1.87
C PHE A 260 15.77 -20.95 1.94
N ASP A 261 16.38 -20.64 0.81
CA ASP A 261 17.78 -20.22 0.74
C ASP A 261 17.87 -18.81 0.17
N GLN A 262 18.49 -17.92 0.95
CA GLN A 262 18.69 -16.54 0.55
C GLN A 262 20.14 -16.35 0.08
N THR A 263 20.26 -15.85 -1.16
CA THR A 263 21.54 -15.43 -1.74
C THR A 263 21.67 -13.90 -1.72
N GLU A 264 22.78 -13.36 -2.22
CA GLU A 264 22.98 -11.91 -2.30
C GLU A 264 21.88 -11.18 -3.07
N ALA A 265 21.33 -11.77 -4.12
CA ALA A 265 20.41 -11.10 -5.06
C ALA A 265 19.03 -11.76 -5.22
N LEU A 266 18.84 -12.98 -4.71
CA LEU A 266 17.58 -13.72 -4.87
C LEU A 266 17.33 -14.67 -3.70
N THR A 267 16.07 -15.05 -3.53
CA THR A 267 15.66 -16.11 -2.60
C THR A 267 15.18 -17.29 -3.42
N THR A 268 15.72 -18.47 -3.17
CA THR A 268 15.27 -19.74 -3.76
C THR A 268 14.36 -20.46 -2.78
N ILE A 269 13.31 -21.09 -3.32
CA ILE A 269 12.37 -21.88 -2.53
C ILE A 269 12.32 -23.27 -3.16
N ASP A 270 12.80 -24.26 -2.42
CA ASP A 270 12.73 -25.67 -2.81
C ASP A 270 11.50 -26.32 -2.16
N VAL A 271 10.68 -27.01 -2.96
CA VAL A 271 9.45 -27.63 -2.52
C VAL A 271 9.63 -29.13 -2.46
N ASN A 272 9.46 -29.69 -1.27
CA ASN A 272 9.63 -31.12 -1.03
C ASN A 272 8.29 -31.74 -0.59
N THR A 273 7.89 -32.80 -1.27
CA THR A 273 6.66 -33.55 -0.92
C THR A 273 6.78 -34.31 0.41
N GLY A 274 8.04 -34.59 0.87
CA GLY A 274 8.27 -35.31 2.13
C GLY A 274 7.66 -36.71 2.07
N GLY A 275 6.82 -37.00 3.06
CA GLY A 275 6.04 -38.25 3.14
C GLY A 275 4.68 -38.20 2.44
N TYR A 276 4.34 -37.10 1.77
CA TYR A 276 3.06 -36.99 1.07
C TYR A 276 3.08 -37.81 -0.23
N ILE A 277 2.21 -38.79 -0.30
CA ILE A 277 1.95 -39.60 -1.50
C ILE A 277 0.53 -39.30 -1.93
N SER A 278 0.38 -38.52 -3.00
CA SER A 278 -0.93 -38.29 -3.61
C SER A 278 -1.54 -39.62 -4.06
N GLY A 279 -2.74 -39.88 -3.61
CA GLY A 279 -3.37 -41.19 -3.88
C GLY A 279 -4.10 -41.29 -5.21
N ARG A 280 -4.35 -40.18 -5.94
CA ARG A 280 -5.29 -40.22 -7.08
C ARG A 280 -5.00 -39.33 -8.27
N ASN A 281 -4.31 -38.20 -8.14
CA ASN A 281 -4.05 -37.29 -9.27
C ASN A 281 -2.64 -36.71 -9.20
N PHE A 282 -2.06 -36.45 -10.38
CA PHE A 282 -0.73 -35.81 -10.53
C PHE A 282 -0.72 -34.33 -10.10
N ASP A 283 -1.89 -33.71 -10.00
CA ASP A 283 -2.07 -32.27 -9.74
C ASP A 283 -2.32 -31.95 -8.24
N ASP A 284 -2.43 -32.96 -7.36
CA ASP A 284 -2.48 -32.78 -5.92
C ASP A 284 -1.06 -32.75 -5.33
#